data_143566a51ac4a9eb58f1bfd09aaff34e
#
_entry.id   143566a51ac4a9eb58f1bfd09aaff34e
#
_cell.length_a   1.000
_cell.length_b   1.000
_cell.length_c   1.000
_cell.angle_alpha   90.00
_cell.angle_beta   90.00
_cell.angle_gamma   90.00
#
_symmetry.space_group_name_H-M   'P 1'
#
loop_
_entity.id
_entity.type
_entity.pdbx_description
1 polymer ?
#
loop_
_entity_poly.entity_id
_entity_poly.type
_entity_poly.pdbx_seq_one_letter_code
_entity_poly.pdbx_strand_id
1 'polypeptide(L)'
;VNTHAPDAAFDGGDLDCGNGLLLLIRKHIDPLRPGQTLEVRSREPSVETDLPAWARLTGNRLLHVTRDGASLRFLIEKGGAKLEPLPALPASAPPVPPRAEVTEVRPLSVMGVGSWPRPAWLVRALHERLAGRLGEAEFEQYADDAVRLAVSAQERAGVDVVTDGEQRRDNYASFVAARLANCQLVPVTDLLPYVSNPDSFAEELKALDVPAERFRHPAVFGPLARNGALTGSELPFARSVSPKPVKVALPGPYLLTRTMWLDCVSDKAYATREALAADVVRVLREEAEHLLAGGAALVQFDEPVLTEVVFARPGGDRKFMCGALGERREPADELKFARELLQAVLKGLPRERTAIHVCRGNWSRDESVALSGPYTPLVPLFAELPVGTYVLELATPRAGELAPLAALPREARIGVGVVNQKLDRVEPIEEVLARAEAAAREFGPERVLLNPDCGFATFADNPVASASVAEAKLRAIAEAARVLRARYGFAP
;
A
#
# COMPACT_ATOMS: atom_id res chain seq x y z
N VAL A 1 -24.45 -33.34 -13.69
CA VAL A 1 -25.01 -32.00 -13.47
C VAL A 1 -26.40 -32.21 -12.88
N ASN A 2 -26.58 -31.97 -11.59
CA ASN A 2 -27.88 -32.08 -10.92
C ASN A 2 -28.77 -30.92 -11.42
N THR A 3 -29.77 -31.24 -12.26
CA THR A 3 -30.76 -30.32 -12.80
C THR A 3 -31.89 -30.08 -11.80
N HIS A 4 -31.61 -29.57 -10.61
CA HIS A 4 -32.70 -29.06 -9.78
C HIS A 4 -32.97 -27.61 -10.20
N ALA A 5 -34.26 -27.29 -10.40
CA ALA A 5 -34.69 -25.91 -10.62
C ALA A 5 -34.28 -25.06 -9.39
N PRO A 6 -33.84 -23.82 -9.58
CA PRO A 6 -33.50 -22.94 -8.46
C PRO A 6 -34.76 -22.67 -7.62
N ASP A 7 -34.56 -22.52 -6.28
CA ASP A 7 -35.69 -22.21 -5.37
C ASP A 7 -36.26 -20.82 -5.58
N ALA A 8 -35.45 -19.91 -6.08
CA ALA A 8 -35.86 -18.57 -6.51
C ALA A 8 -35.01 -18.12 -7.72
N ALA A 9 -35.58 -17.24 -8.56
CA ALA A 9 -34.86 -16.66 -9.70
C ALA A 9 -35.32 -15.22 -9.94
N PHE A 10 -34.41 -14.36 -10.42
CA PHE A 10 -34.78 -13.06 -10.96
C PHE A 10 -33.81 -12.61 -12.06
N ASP A 11 -34.27 -11.66 -12.87
CA ASP A 11 -33.45 -11.00 -13.90
C ASP A 11 -33.05 -9.61 -13.43
N GLY A 12 -31.74 -9.41 -13.23
CA GLY A 12 -31.14 -8.13 -12.85
C GLY A 12 -30.92 -7.19 -14.02
N GLY A 13 -31.17 -7.65 -15.25
CA GLY A 13 -31.03 -6.83 -16.45
C GLY A 13 -29.60 -6.33 -16.68
N ASP A 14 -29.49 -5.02 -16.86
CA ASP A 14 -28.22 -4.33 -17.10
C ASP A 14 -27.70 -3.62 -15.82
N LEU A 15 -28.23 -4.00 -14.65
CA LEU A 15 -27.75 -3.47 -13.36
C LEU A 15 -26.40 -4.07 -13.01
N ASP A 16 -25.44 -3.22 -12.70
CA ASP A 16 -24.20 -3.62 -12.03
C ASP A 16 -24.38 -3.75 -10.50
N CYS A 17 -23.38 -4.29 -9.84
CA CYS A 17 -23.40 -4.48 -8.39
C CYS A 17 -23.50 -3.15 -7.62
N GLY A 18 -22.91 -2.06 -8.12
CA GLY A 18 -22.97 -0.73 -7.52
C GLY A 18 -24.32 0.00 -7.74
N ASN A 19 -25.04 -0.30 -8.83
CA ASN A 19 -26.30 0.35 -9.20
C ASN A 19 -27.56 -0.39 -8.74
N GLY A 20 -27.46 -1.23 -7.73
CA GLY A 20 -28.61 -1.84 -7.05
C GLY A 20 -28.84 -3.32 -7.31
N LEU A 21 -28.06 -4.01 -8.13
CA LEU A 21 -28.17 -5.45 -8.32
C LEU A 21 -28.06 -6.21 -7.00
N LEU A 22 -27.11 -5.84 -6.13
CA LEU A 22 -26.92 -6.48 -4.82
C LEU A 22 -28.13 -6.31 -3.89
N LEU A 23 -28.85 -5.20 -3.97
CA LEU A 23 -30.10 -4.99 -3.22
C LEU A 23 -31.18 -5.96 -3.69
N LEU A 24 -31.28 -6.17 -5.01
CA LEU A 24 -32.22 -7.14 -5.57
C LEU A 24 -31.84 -8.57 -5.20
N ILE A 25 -30.56 -8.90 -5.24
CA ILE A 25 -30.06 -10.21 -4.79
C ILE A 25 -30.44 -10.44 -3.34
N ARG A 26 -30.20 -9.48 -2.44
CA ARG A 26 -30.58 -9.59 -1.03
C ARG A 26 -32.07 -9.78 -0.85
N LYS A 27 -32.91 -8.99 -1.55
CA LYS A 27 -34.36 -9.12 -1.50
C LYS A 27 -34.83 -10.54 -1.83
N HIS A 28 -34.15 -11.24 -2.70
CA HIS A 28 -34.53 -12.59 -3.15
C HIS A 28 -33.83 -13.70 -2.36
N ILE A 29 -32.59 -13.48 -1.89
CA ILE A 29 -31.83 -14.50 -1.16
C ILE A 29 -32.11 -14.51 0.35
N ASP A 30 -32.41 -13.33 0.95
CA ASP A 30 -32.65 -13.23 2.39
C ASP A 30 -33.82 -14.07 2.89
N PRO A 31 -34.94 -14.21 2.16
CA PRO A 31 -36.05 -15.10 2.55
C PRO A 31 -35.73 -16.59 2.42
N LEU A 32 -34.68 -16.97 1.68
CA LEU A 32 -34.33 -18.37 1.46
C LEU A 32 -33.74 -18.99 2.73
N ARG A 33 -33.94 -20.29 2.92
CA ARG A 33 -33.30 -21.07 3.99
C ARG A 33 -31.88 -21.47 3.58
N PRO A 34 -30.96 -21.67 4.53
CA PRO A 34 -29.65 -22.22 4.22
C PRO A 34 -29.73 -23.48 3.36
N GLY A 35 -28.95 -23.55 2.29
CA GLY A 35 -28.93 -24.63 1.32
C GLY A 35 -29.89 -24.47 0.12
N GLN A 36 -30.82 -23.51 0.18
CA GLN A 36 -31.65 -23.17 -0.99
C GLN A 36 -30.90 -22.29 -1.98
N THR A 37 -31.32 -22.28 -3.22
CA THR A 37 -30.62 -21.69 -4.36
C THR A 37 -31.37 -20.53 -5.00
N LEU A 38 -30.63 -19.48 -5.36
CA LEU A 38 -31.08 -18.33 -6.14
C LEU A 38 -30.40 -18.32 -7.50
N GLU A 39 -31.17 -18.26 -8.59
CA GLU A 39 -30.62 -17.92 -9.90
C GLU A 39 -30.72 -16.42 -10.16
N VAL A 40 -29.59 -15.80 -10.46
CA VAL A 40 -29.50 -14.42 -10.89
C VAL A 40 -29.09 -14.37 -12.35
N ARG A 41 -29.85 -13.63 -13.17
CA ARG A 41 -29.48 -13.34 -14.56
C ARG A 41 -29.03 -11.92 -14.68
N SER A 42 -27.94 -11.67 -15.42
CA SER A 42 -27.44 -10.33 -15.69
C SER A 42 -26.87 -10.24 -17.09
N ARG A 43 -27.01 -9.08 -17.72
CA ARG A 43 -26.35 -8.73 -18.99
C ARG A 43 -25.15 -7.82 -18.77
N GLU A 44 -24.94 -7.37 -17.54
CA GLU A 44 -23.83 -6.47 -17.19
C GLU A 44 -22.54 -7.29 -16.97
N PRO A 45 -21.48 -7.06 -17.79
CA PRO A 45 -20.26 -7.86 -17.74
C PRO A 45 -19.51 -7.81 -16.41
N SER A 46 -19.54 -6.69 -15.69
CA SER A 46 -18.84 -6.51 -14.40
C SER A 46 -19.33 -7.50 -13.33
N VAL A 47 -20.59 -7.93 -13.42
CA VAL A 47 -21.21 -8.88 -12.49
C VAL A 47 -20.49 -10.24 -12.48
N GLU A 48 -19.87 -10.64 -13.59
CA GLU A 48 -19.09 -11.89 -13.66
C GLU A 48 -17.92 -11.88 -12.67
N THR A 49 -17.34 -10.70 -12.42
CA THR A 49 -16.22 -10.51 -11.49
C THR A 49 -16.70 -10.22 -10.06
N ASP A 50 -17.73 -9.41 -9.91
CA ASP A 50 -18.14 -8.84 -8.62
C ASP A 50 -19.01 -9.82 -7.81
N LEU A 51 -19.93 -10.55 -8.47
CA LEU A 51 -20.86 -11.44 -7.79
C LEU A 51 -20.20 -12.64 -7.09
N PRO A 52 -19.14 -13.27 -7.62
CA PRO A 52 -18.37 -14.26 -6.88
C PRO A 52 -17.74 -13.73 -5.60
N ALA A 53 -17.25 -12.48 -5.62
CA ALA A 53 -16.69 -11.82 -4.45
C ALA A 53 -17.78 -11.57 -3.40
N TRP A 54 -18.90 -10.99 -3.82
CA TRP A 54 -20.06 -10.77 -2.96
C TRP A 54 -20.57 -12.07 -2.32
N ALA A 55 -20.73 -13.14 -3.08
CA ALA A 55 -21.21 -14.43 -2.56
C ALA A 55 -20.30 -14.95 -1.43
N ARG A 56 -18.98 -14.87 -1.60
CA ARG A 56 -18.01 -15.24 -0.56
C ARG A 56 -18.12 -14.35 0.68
N LEU A 57 -18.18 -13.03 0.49
CA LEU A 57 -18.27 -12.06 1.58
C LEU A 57 -19.52 -12.26 2.45
N THR A 58 -20.62 -12.65 1.85
CA THR A 58 -21.92 -12.82 2.54
C THR A 58 -22.14 -14.23 3.07
N GLY A 59 -21.13 -15.12 2.96
CA GLY A 59 -21.24 -16.51 3.38
C GLY A 59 -22.18 -17.34 2.50
N ASN A 60 -22.55 -16.84 1.31
CA ASN A 60 -23.26 -17.59 0.28
C ASN A 60 -22.26 -18.32 -0.62
N ARG A 61 -22.71 -19.34 -1.31
CA ARG A 61 -21.85 -20.12 -2.20
C ARG A 61 -22.30 -19.99 -3.65
N LEU A 62 -21.43 -19.45 -4.50
CA LEU A 62 -21.65 -19.48 -5.93
C LEU A 62 -21.40 -20.91 -6.44
N LEU A 63 -22.44 -21.56 -6.94
CA LEU A 63 -22.40 -22.95 -7.43
C LEU A 63 -21.98 -23.02 -8.88
N HIS A 64 -22.57 -22.17 -9.71
CA HIS A 64 -22.40 -22.20 -11.16
C HIS A 64 -22.51 -20.81 -11.76
N VAL A 65 -21.67 -20.56 -12.78
CA VAL A 65 -21.85 -19.45 -13.73
C VAL A 65 -21.97 -20.05 -15.12
N THR A 66 -23.03 -19.69 -15.82
CA THR A 66 -23.23 -20.12 -17.22
C THR A 66 -23.51 -18.93 -18.10
N ARG A 67 -22.99 -18.94 -19.32
CA ARG A 67 -23.21 -17.89 -20.32
C ARG A 67 -24.21 -18.37 -21.36
N ASP A 68 -25.25 -17.59 -21.61
CA ASP A 68 -26.26 -17.80 -22.62
C ASP A 68 -26.36 -16.56 -23.52
N GLY A 69 -25.59 -16.58 -24.61
CA GLY A 69 -25.40 -15.40 -25.45
C GLY A 69 -24.73 -14.23 -24.71
N ALA A 70 -25.41 -13.08 -24.64
CA ALA A 70 -24.96 -11.90 -23.89
C ALA A 70 -25.36 -11.94 -22.41
N SER A 71 -26.11 -12.94 -21.95
CA SER A 71 -26.58 -13.03 -20.57
C SER A 71 -25.74 -14.02 -19.76
N LEU A 72 -25.44 -13.63 -18.53
CA LEU A 72 -24.81 -14.47 -17.52
C LEU A 72 -25.87 -14.99 -16.56
N ARG A 73 -25.76 -16.25 -16.16
CA ARG A 73 -26.61 -16.88 -15.13
C ARG A 73 -25.72 -17.33 -13.99
N PHE A 74 -26.03 -16.87 -12.81
CA PHE A 74 -25.33 -17.20 -11.56
C PHE A 74 -26.27 -18.02 -10.69
N LEU A 75 -25.85 -19.21 -10.26
CA LEU A 75 -26.57 -20.01 -9.28
C LEU A 75 -25.88 -19.88 -7.93
N ILE A 76 -26.59 -19.28 -6.96
CA ILE A 76 -26.07 -18.96 -5.63
C ILE A 76 -26.83 -19.75 -4.58
N GLU A 77 -26.13 -20.49 -3.73
CA GLU A 77 -26.69 -21.19 -2.56
C GLU A 77 -26.66 -20.28 -1.35
N LYS A 78 -27.81 -20.12 -0.70
CA LYS A 78 -27.97 -19.34 0.54
C LYS A 78 -27.16 -19.93 1.67
N GLY A 79 -26.34 -19.11 2.28
CA GLY A 79 -25.62 -19.25 3.55
C GLY A 79 -25.81 -20.53 4.34
N GLY A 80 -25.25 -21.63 3.87
CA GLY A 80 -25.16 -22.88 4.57
C GLY A 80 -23.72 -23.31 4.77
N ALA A 81 -22.81 -22.65 4.12
CA ALA A 81 -21.40 -22.88 4.37
C ALA A 81 -20.99 -22.10 5.62
N LYS A 82 -20.77 -22.78 6.73
CA LYS A 82 -19.52 -22.45 7.46
C LYS A 82 -18.49 -22.32 6.36
N LEU A 83 -17.88 -21.13 6.23
CA LEU A 83 -16.65 -20.98 5.43
C LEU A 83 -15.77 -22.15 5.87
N GLU A 84 -15.75 -23.24 5.08
CA GLU A 84 -14.68 -24.20 5.27
C GLU A 84 -13.43 -23.37 5.02
N PRO A 85 -12.50 -23.27 5.98
CA PRO A 85 -11.23 -22.64 5.73
C PRO A 85 -10.74 -23.32 4.45
N LEU A 86 -10.46 -22.54 3.40
CA LEU A 86 -9.71 -23.09 2.27
C LEU A 86 -8.59 -23.92 2.88
N PRO A 87 -8.38 -25.18 2.43
CA PRO A 87 -7.38 -26.04 3.01
C PRO A 87 -6.13 -25.18 3.17
N ALA A 88 -5.61 -25.10 4.40
CA ALA A 88 -4.46 -24.28 4.70
C ALA A 88 -3.43 -24.64 3.64
N LEU A 89 -3.17 -23.70 2.73
CA LEU A 89 -2.09 -23.87 1.77
C LEU A 89 -0.89 -24.24 2.62
N PRO A 90 -0.14 -25.31 2.30
CA PRO A 90 0.97 -25.72 3.12
C PRO A 90 1.80 -24.47 3.36
N ALA A 91 2.03 -24.15 4.64
CA ALA A 91 2.84 -23.04 5.07
C ALA A 91 4.32 -23.35 4.75
N SER A 92 4.60 -23.58 3.49
CA SER A 92 5.94 -23.48 2.97
C SER A 92 6.16 -22.01 2.71
N ALA A 93 6.74 -21.34 3.72
CA ALA A 93 7.43 -20.09 3.44
C ALA A 93 8.26 -20.32 2.16
N PRO A 94 8.15 -19.44 1.14
CA PRO A 94 8.98 -19.59 -0.04
C PRO A 94 10.42 -19.72 0.42
N PRO A 95 11.24 -20.60 -0.20
CA PRO A 95 12.59 -20.85 0.25
C PRO A 95 13.32 -19.51 0.38
N VAL A 96 13.90 -19.26 1.56
CA VAL A 96 14.71 -18.07 1.79
C VAL A 96 15.87 -18.15 0.80
N PRO A 97 16.02 -17.15 -0.12
CA PRO A 97 17.09 -17.19 -1.10
C PRO A 97 18.45 -17.24 -0.39
N PRO A 98 19.48 -17.84 -0.98
CA PRO A 98 20.82 -17.84 -0.41
C PRO A 98 21.24 -16.39 -0.17
N ARG A 99 21.96 -16.15 0.95
CA ARG A 99 22.41 -14.81 1.36
C ARG A 99 23.13 -14.13 0.20
N ALA A 100 22.52 -13.08 -0.36
CA ALA A 100 23.11 -12.30 -1.43
C ALA A 100 24.06 -11.24 -0.86
N GLU A 101 25.11 -10.89 -1.59
CA GLU A 101 25.94 -9.73 -1.25
C GLU A 101 25.07 -8.46 -1.23
N VAL A 102 25.25 -7.65 -0.21
CA VAL A 102 24.53 -6.41 0.01
C VAL A 102 25.49 -5.25 -0.09
N THR A 103 25.21 -4.33 -0.99
CA THR A 103 25.97 -3.08 -1.10
C THR A 103 25.50 -2.14 0.00
N GLU A 104 26.42 -1.58 0.76
CA GLU A 104 26.14 -0.69 1.88
C GLU A 104 25.57 0.65 1.41
N VAL A 105 24.61 1.18 2.16
CA VAL A 105 24.08 2.54 1.97
C VAL A 105 24.99 3.52 2.70
N ARG A 106 25.68 4.39 1.95
CA ARG A 106 26.69 5.32 2.45
C ARG A 106 26.04 6.62 2.99
N PRO A 107 26.76 7.41 3.81
CA PRO A 107 26.33 8.77 4.18
C PRO A 107 25.99 9.63 2.97
N LEU A 108 25.00 10.49 3.12
CA LEU A 108 24.50 11.38 2.06
C LEU A 108 24.04 10.66 0.78
N SER A 109 23.74 9.34 0.85
CA SER A 109 23.15 8.63 -0.28
C SER A 109 21.81 9.20 -0.67
N VAL A 110 21.58 9.29 -1.98
CA VAL A 110 20.31 9.72 -2.58
C VAL A 110 19.45 8.52 -2.91
N MET A 111 18.19 8.58 -2.53
CA MET A 111 17.23 7.52 -2.82
C MET A 111 15.83 8.09 -3.13
N GLY A 112 15.07 7.41 -3.99
CA GLY A 112 13.62 7.61 -4.07
C GLY A 112 12.91 7.08 -2.82
N VAL A 113 11.67 7.48 -2.55
CA VAL A 113 10.90 6.90 -1.43
C VAL A 113 10.38 5.49 -1.81
N GLY A 114 9.83 5.32 -3.00
CA GLY A 114 9.34 4.04 -3.51
C GLY A 114 8.81 4.19 -4.93
N SER A 115 7.60 4.69 -5.05
CA SER A 115 6.86 4.75 -6.30
C SER A 115 7.40 5.73 -7.33
N TRP A 116 7.38 5.30 -8.59
CA TRP A 116 7.75 6.06 -9.79
C TRP A 116 6.56 6.17 -10.73
N PRO A 117 6.39 7.29 -11.47
CA PRO A 117 5.30 7.46 -12.43
C PRO A 117 5.28 6.33 -13.46
N ARG A 118 4.15 5.66 -13.56
CA ARG A 118 3.97 4.54 -14.48
C ARG A 118 3.73 5.05 -15.90
N PRO A 119 4.31 4.41 -16.93
CA PRO A 119 3.93 4.68 -18.31
C PRO A 119 2.44 4.41 -18.55
N ALA A 120 1.78 5.21 -19.40
CA ALA A 120 0.35 5.09 -19.67
C ALA A 120 -0.07 3.69 -20.18
N TRP A 121 0.80 3.02 -20.93
CA TRP A 121 0.56 1.65 -21.41
C TRP A 121 0.57 0.63 -20.27
N LEU A 122 1.41 0.83 -19.23
CA LEU A 122 1.41 -0.04 -18.05
C LEU A 122 0.17 0.18 -17.18
N VAL A 123 -0.26 1.44 -17.01
CA VAL A 123 -1.53 1.74 -16.29
C VAL A 123 -2.70 1.02 -16.96
N ARG A 124 -2.76 1.04 -18.31
CA ARG A 124 -3.76 0.29 -19.05
C ARG A 124 -3.64 -1.22 -18.84
N ALA A 125 -2.42 -1.77 -18.94
CA ALA A 125 -2.18 -3.19 -18.70
C ALA A 125 -2.58 -3.61 -17.27
N LEU A 126 -2.33 -2.75 -16.27
CA LEU A 126 -2.75 -2.96 -14.89
C LEU A 126 -4.28 -3.06 -14.77
N HIS A 127 -5.02 -2.15 -15.41
CA HIS A 127 -6.49 -2.20 -15.43
C HIS A 127 -7.00 -3.48 -16.11
N GLU A 128 -6.40 -3.87 -17.24
CA GLU A 128 -6.77 -5.12 -17.92
C GLU A 128 -6.51 -6.36 -17.06
N ARG A 129 -5.39 -6.38 -16.32
CA ARG A 129 -5.09 -7.44 -15.37
C ARG A 129 -6.10 -7.46 -14.20
N LEU A 130 -6.38 -6.32 -13.59
CA LEU A 130 -7.36 -6.22 -12.48
C LEU A 130 -8.76 -6.60 -12.91
N ALA A 131 -9.10 -6.41 -14.19
CA ALA A 131 -10.35 -6.84 -14.79
C ALA A 131 -10.34 -8.31 -15.29
N GLY A 132 -9.24 -9.04 -15.07
CA GLY A 132 -9.10 -10.44 -15.50
C GLY A 132 -8.98 -10.65 -17.02
N ARG A 133 -8.75 -9.59 -17.80
CA ARG A 133 -8.60 -9.64 -19.27
C ARG A 133 -7.16 -9.82 -19.73
N LEU A 134 -6.19 -9.51 -18.88
CA LEU A 134 -4.77 -9.72 -19.14
C LEU A 134 -4.20 -10.75 -18.17
N GLY A 135 -3.50 -11.76 -18.69
CA GLY A 135 -2.86 -12.80 -17.89
C GLY A 135 -1.65 -12.29 -17.11
N GLU A 136 -1.36 -12.90 -15.95
CA GLU A 136 -0.25 -12.48 -15.10
C GLU A 136 1.10 -12.51 -15.81
N ALA A 137 1.39 -13.56 -16.60
CA ALA A 137 2.65 -13.69 -17.32
C ALA A 137 2.87 -12.59 -18.39
N GLU A 138 1.80 -12.15 -19.03
CA GLU A 138 1.86 -11.06 -20.00
C GLU A 138 2.00 -9.70 -19.28
N PHE A 139 1.28 -9.49 -18.19
CA PHE A 139 1.44 -8.29 -17.36
C PHE A 139 2.87 -8.14 -16.83
N GLU A 140 3.50 -9.23 -16.37
CA GLU A 140 4.88 -9.20 -15.88
C GLU A 140 5.87 -8.72 -16.97
N GLN A 141 5.65 -9.04 -18.25
CA GLN A 141 6.49 -8.52 -19.33
C GLN A 141 6.38 -6.98 -19.46
N TYR A 142 5.16 -6.45 -19.43
CA TYR A 142 4.97 -5.00 -19.40
C TYR A 142 5.63 -4.38 -18.16
N ALA A 143 5.41 -4.95 -17.01
CA ALA A 143 5.98 -4.45 -15.76
C ALA A 143 7.51 -4.46 -15.77
N ASP A 144 8.13 -5.50 -16.31
CA ASP A 144 9.59 -5.61 -16.48
C ASP A 144 10.15 -4.45 -17.28
N ASP A 145 9.53 -4.12 -18.41
CA ASP A 145 9.96 -2.99 -19.24
C ASP A 145 9.80 -1.65 -18.51
N ALA A 146 8.71 -1.49 -17.77
CA ALA A 146 8.50 -0.28 -16.98
C ALA A 146 9.51 -0.16 -15.82
N VAL A 147 9.87 -1.25 -15.16
CA VAL A 147 10.93 -1.25 -14.14
C VAL A 147 12.28 -0.87 -14.74
N ARG A 148 12.65 -1.39 -15.93
CA ARG A 148 13.87 -0.98 -16.62
C ARG A 148 13.90 0.54 -16.87
N LEU A 149 12.78 1.11 -17.32
CA LEU A 149 12.66 2.55 -17.52
C LEU A 149 12.79 3.34 -16.22
N ALA A 150 12.11 2.91 -15.16
CA ALA A 150 12.15 3.57 -13.85
C ALA A 150 13.55 3.52 -13.23
N VAL A 151 14.20 2.37 -13.24
CA VAL A 151 15.57 2.19 -12.73
C VAL A 151 16.57 3.01 -13.54
N SER A 152 16.50 2.95 -14.88
CA SER A 152 17.38 3.72 -15.75
C SER A 152 17.24 5.24 -15.54
N ALA A 153 16.01 5.75 -15.30
CA ALA A 153 15.80 7.17 -15.00
C ALA A 153 16.42 7.55 -13.65
N GLN A 154 16.29 6.71 -12.62
CA GLN A 154 16.93 6.92 -11.33
C GLN A 154 18.46 6.91 -11.43
N GLU A 155 19.04 6.01 -12.23
CA GLU A 155 20.48 5.95 -12.46
C GLU A 155 21.00 7.19 -13.21
N ARG A 156 20.30 7.63 -14.28
CA ARG A 156 20.62 8.89 -14.99
C ARG A 156 20.52 10.12 -14.11
N ALA A 157 19.62 10.11 -13.14
CA ALA A 157 19.50 11.18 -12.14
C ALA A 157 20.63 11.17 -11.12
N GLY A 158 21.44 10.12 -11.02
CA GLY A 158 22.54 10.01 -10.08
C GLY A 158 22.14 9.46 -8.70
N VAL A 159 20.99 8.77 -8.61
CA VAL A 159 20.52 8.12 -7.36
C VAL A 159 21.50 7.04 -6.92
N ASP A 160 21.79 6.93 -5.62
CA ASP A 160 22.70 5.94 -5.06
C ASP A 160 21.99 4.63 -4.71
N VAL A 161 20.74 4.70 -4.25
CA VAL A 161 19.91 3.55 -3.88
C VAL A 161 18.65 3.57 -4.73
N VAL A 162 18.47 2.58 -5.59
CA VAL A 162 17.33 2.51 -6.52
C VAL A 162 16.15 1.73 -5.92
N THR A 163 14.97 1.97 -6.47
CA THR A 163 13.75 1.16 -6.27
C THR A 163 13.29 0.63 -7.62
N ASP A 164 12.47 -0.41 -7.65
CA ASP A 164 11.80 -0.86 -8.88
C ASP A 164 10.71 0.12 -9.36
N GLY A 165 10.46 1.17 -8.58
CA GLY A 165 9.44 2.19 -8.83
C GLY A 165 8.03 1.72 -8.55
N GLU A 166 7.84 0.57 -7.89
CA GLU A 166 6.53 -0.03 -7.58
C GLU A 166 5.67 -0.24 -8.84
N GLN A 167 6.32 -0.54 -9.96
CA GLN A 167 5.67 -0.55 -11.27
C GLN A 167 4.60 -1.64 -11.38
N ARG A 168 4.69 -2.72 -10.57
CA ARG A 168 3.74 -3.84 -10.56
C ARG A 168 2.50 -3.60 -9.72
N ARG A 169 2.50 -2.53 -8.90
CA ARG A 169 1.48 -2.25 -7.90
C ARG A 169 0.43 -1.28 -8.43
N ASP A 170 -0.82 -1.46 -8.06
CA ASP A 170 -1.91 -0.49 -8.26
C ASP A 170 -1.75 0.71 -7.32
N ASN A 171 -1.38 0.44 -6.07
CA ASN A 171 -1.00 1.43 -5.07
C ASN A 171 0.00 0.84 -4.07
N TYR A 172 0.55 1.66 -3.19
CA TYR A 172 1.61 1.30 -2.26
C TYR A 172 1.18 0.36 -1.12
N ALA A 173 -0.11 0.22 -0.83
CA ALA A 173 -0.60 -0.53 0.32
C ALA A 173 -1.41 -1.77 -0.05
N SER A 174 -2.45 -1.63 -0.87
CA SER A 174 -3.42 -2.70 -1.10
C SER A 174 -2.92 -3.82 -2.01
N PHE A 175 -1.82 -3.61 -2.75
CA PHE A 175 -1.24 -4.61 -3.65
C PHE A 175 -0.97 -5.97 -2.97
N VAL A 176 -0.73 -5.98 -1.65
CA VAL A 176 -0.48 -7.21 -0.87
C VAL A 176 -1.66 -8.17 -0.88
N ALA A 177 -2.89 -7.67 -1.06
CA ALA A 177 -4.09 -8.50 -1.05
C ALA A 177 -4.06 -9.62 -2.10
N ALA A 178 -3.49 -9.36 -3.27
CA ALA A 178 -3.35 -10.36 -4.34
C ALA A 178 -2.37 -11.50 -3.99
N ARG A 179 -1.54 -11.31 -2.97
CA ARG A 179 -0.52 -12.26 -2.52
C ARG A 179 -0.81 -12.82 -1.12
N LEU A 180 -2.01 -12.56 -0.59
CA LEU A 180 -2.47 -13.10 0.69
C LEU A 180 -3.65 -14.04 0.47
N ALA A 181 -3.59 -15.20 1.10
CA ALA A 181 -4.75 -16.08 1.21
C ALA A 181 -5.84 -15.41 2.06
N ASN A 182 -7.09 -15.65 1.72
CA ASN A 182 -8.27 -15.10 2.41
C ASN A 182 -8.32 -13.55 2.45
N CYS A 183 -7.68 -12.89 1.49
CA CYS A 183 -7.75 -11.47 1.28
C CYS A 183 -8.05 -11.18 -0.20
N GLN A 184 -8.90 -10.21 -0.46
CA GLN A 184 -9.32 -9.84 -1.81
C GLN A 184 -9.46 -8.33 -1.93
N LEU A 185 -9.06 -7.78 -3.07
CA LEU A 185 -9.33 -6.38 -3.42
C LEU A 185 -10.78 -6.23 -3.85
N VAL A 186 -11.52 -5.38 -3.14
CA VAL A 186 -12.93 -5.06 -3.38
C VAL A 186 -13.06 -3.56 -3.59
N PRO A 187 -13.82 -3.08 -4.60
CA PRO A 187 -14.15 -1.67 -4.67
C PRO A 187 -14.75 -1.20 -3.34
N VAL A 188 -14.28 -0.09 -2.81
CA VAL A 188 -14.74 0.38 -1.49
C VAL A 188 -16.23 0.72 -1.50
N THR A 189 -16.76 1.13 -2.64
CA THR A 189 -18.19 1.37 -2.84
C THR A 189 -19.06 0.13 -2.67
N ASP A 190 -18.50 -1.06 -2.92
CA ASP A 190 -19.22 -2.32 -2.78
C ASP A 190 -19.37 -2.76 -1.32
N LEU A 191 -18.70 -2.08 -0.40
CA LEU A 191 -18.82 -2.31 1.04
C LEU A 191 -20.04 -1.61 1.68
N LEU A 192 -20.61 -0.62 1.00
CA LEU A 192 -21.79 0.15 1.48
C LEU A 192 -22.93 -0.72 2.05
N PRO A 193 -23.33 -1.84 1.42
CA PRO A 193 -24.42 -2.67 1.93
C PRO A 193 -24.10 -3.42 3.24
N TYR A 194 -22.83 -3.49 3.62
CA TYR A 194 -22.36 -4.33 4.74
C TYR A 194 -22.00 -3.53 5.98
N VAL A 195 -21.89 -2.22 5.88
CA VAL A 195 -21.58 -1.35 7.01
C VAL A 195 -22.83 -1.10 7.86
N SER A 196 -22.65 -0.90 9.16
CA SER A 196 -23.74 -0.69 10.09
C SER A 196 -24.52 0.60 9.82
N ASN A 197 -23.88 1.60 9.23
CA ASN A 197 -24.48 2.88 8.86
C ASN A 197 -24.08 3.27 7.42
N PRO A 198 -24.82 2.80 6.40
CA PRO A 198 -24.50 3.07 4.99
C PRO A 198 -24.46 4.55 4.62
N ASP A 199 -25.36 5.35 5.19
CA ASP A 199 -25.44 6.79 4.88
C ASP A 199 -24.20 7.52 5.40
N SER A 200 -23.79 7.26 6.64
CA SER A 200 -22.56 7.83 7.21
C SER A 200 -21.33 7.38 6.42
N PHE A 201 -21.27 6.11 6.04
CA PHE A 201 -20.16 5.58 5.24
C PHE A 201 -20.12 6.21 3.84
N ALA A 202 -21.27 6.41 3.20
CA ALA A 202 -21.36 7.11 1.91
C ALA A 202 -20.85 8.55 1.99
N GLU A 203 -21.21 9.28 3.07
CA GLU A 203 -20.67 10.62 3.32
C GLU A 203 -19.15 10.58 3.57
N GLU A 204 -18.66 9.58 4.26
CA GLU A 204 -17.22 9.36 4.46
C GLU A 204 -16.48 9.12 3.15
N LEU A 205 -17.07 8.33 2.24
CA LEU A 205 -16.50 8.11 0.91
C LEU A 205 -16.47 9.37 0.05
N LYS A 206 -17.51 10.22 0.15
CA LYS A 206 -17.53 11.52 -0.55
C LYS A 206 -16.50 12.50 -0.01
N ALA A 207 -16.13 12.37 1.27
CA ALA A 207 -15.13 13.20 1.93
C ALA A 207 -13.69 12.76 1.65
N LEU A 208 -13.47 11.63 0.93
CA LEU A 208 -12.14 11.19 0.55
C LEU A 208 -11.47 12.19 -0.40
N ASP A 209 -10.16 12.27 -0.33
CA ASP A 209 -9.33 13.10 -1.21
C ASP A 209 -8.98 12.42 -2.55
N VAL A 210 -9.50 11.22 -2.78
CA VAL A 210 -9.43 10.48 -4.05
C VAL A 210 -10.81 9.94 -4.43
N PRO A 211 -11.11 9.75 -5.73
CA PRO A 211 -12.37 9.16 -6.16
C PRO A 211 -12.57 7.76 -5.58
N ALA A 212 -13.66 7.57 -4.82
CA ALA A 212 -13.95 6.31 -4.12
C ALA A 212 -14.08 5.12 -5.08
N GLU A 213 -14.61 5.34 -6.28
CA GLU A 213 -14.76 4.32 -7.32
C GLU A 213 -13.43 3.77 -7.88
N ARG A 214 -12.34 4.51 -7.67
CA ARG A 214 -10.99 4.09 -8.08
C ARG A 214 -10.21 3.39 -6.98
N PHE A 215 -10.75 3.38 -5.77
CA PHE A 215 -10.09 2.80 -4.62
C PHE A 215 -10.59 1.38 -4.37
N ARG A 216 -9.65 0.42 -4.39
CA ARG A 216 -9.89 -0.97 -4.00
C ARG A 216 -9.34 -1.21 -2.60
N HIS A 217 -10.18 -1.82 -1.77
CA HIS A 217 -9.88 -2.10 -0.37
C HIS A 217 -9.52 -3.58 -0.18
N PRO A 218 -8.46 -3.91 0.57
CA PRO A 218 -8.14 -5.30 0.90
C PRO A 218 -9.10 -5.81 1.98
N ALA A 219 -10.14 -6.52 1.56
CA ALA A 219 -11.10 -7.14 2.47
C ALA A 219 -10.60 -8.51 2.94
N VAL A 220 -10.62 -8.75 4.25
CA VAL A 220 -10.16 -9.98 4.89
C VAL A 220 -11.37 -10.82 5.33
N PHE A 221 -11.43 -12.08 4.91
CA PHE A 221 -12.55 -12.99 5.16
C PHE A 221 -12.12 -14.36 5.72
N GLY A 222 -10.86 -14.50 6.12
CA GLY A 222 -10.31 -15.70 6.77
C GLY A 222 -8.90 -15.43 7.29
N PRO A 223 -8.28 -16.40 7.97
CA PRO A 223 -6.90 -16.28 8.46
C PRO A 223 -5.94 -15.94 7.33
N LEU A 224 -5.12 -14.90 7.54
CA LEU A 224 -4.14 -14.46 6.56
C LEU A 224 -2.97 -15.43 6.48
N ALA A 225 -2.51 -15.70 5.26
CA ALA A 225 -1.27 -16.40 5.00
C ALA A 225 -0.66 -15.89 3.68
N ARG A 226 0.67 -15.93 3.56
CA ARG A 226 1.34 -15.56 2.32
C ARG A 226 1.09 -16.61 1.24
N ASN A 227 0.75 -16.15 0.05
CA ASN A 227 0.71 -16.95 -1.17
C ASN A 227 1.92 -16.57 -2.05
N GLY A 228 3.12 -16.97 -1.63
CA GLY A 228 4.37 -16.54 -2.23
C GLY A 228 4.93 -15.24 -1.61
N ALA A 229 5.91 -14.63 -2.28
CA ALA A 229 6.44 -13.34 -1.89
C ALA A 229 5.41 -12.23 -2.11
N LEU A 230 5.21 -11.34 -1.12
CA LEU A 230 4.26 -10.22 -1.26
C LEU A 230 4.66 -9.29 -2.40
N THR A 231 5.96 -9.01 -2.52
CA THR A 231 6.53 -8.16 -3.57
C THR A 231 6.83 -8.91 -4.87
N GLY A 232 6.60 -10.23 -4.90
CA GLY A 232 6.80 -11.04 -6.11
C GLY A 232 8.24 -10.97 -6.64
N SER A 233 8.39 -10.56 -7.91
CA SER A 233 9.66 -10.45 -8.62
C SER A 233 10.38 -9.10 -8.47
N GLU A 234 9.84 -8.15 -7.69
CA GLU A 234 10.35 -6.75 -7.62
C GLU A 234 11.86 -6.69 -7.30
N LEU A 235 12.28 -7.28 -6.18
CA LEU A 235 13.69 -7.25 -5.77
C LEU A 235 14.62 -8.03 -6.73
N PRO A 236 14.34 -9.30 -7.07
CA PRO A 236 15.19 -10.04 -7.99
C PRO A 236 15.34 -9.34 -9.35
N PHE A 237 14.26 -8.79 -9.88
CA PHE A 237 14.29 -8.11 -11.16
C PHE A 237 15.04 -6.79 -11.09
N ALA A 238 14.77 -5.93 -10.09
CA ALA A 238 15.52 -4.68 -9.91
C ALA A 238 17.02 -4.92 -9.79
N ARG A 239 17.44 -5.95 -9.07
CA ARG A 239 18.84 -6.35 -8.96
C ARG A 239 19.44 -6.91 -10.25
N SER A 240 18.64 -7.49 -11.13
CA SER A 240 19.11 -7.97 -12.43
C SER A 240 19.40 -6.84 -13.43
N VAL A 241 18.78 -5.67 -13.23
CA VAL A 241 18.86 -4.52 -14.14
C VAL A 241 19.70 -3.36 -13.59
N SER A 242 20.11 -3.41 -12.32
CA SER A 242 20.98 -2.39 -11.70
C SER A 242 22.03 -3.02 -10.78
N PRO A 243 23.29 -2.54 -10.82
CA PRO A 243 24.32 -2.92 -9.85
C PRO A 243 24.21 -2.15 -8.52
N LYS A 244 23.32 -1.15 -8.44
CA LYS A 244 23.16 -0.30 -7.26
C LYS A 244 22.42 -1.02 -6.13
N PRO A 245 22.59 -0.58 -4.87
CA PRO A 245 21.76 -1.03 -3.76
C PRO A 245 20.28 -0.86 -4.08
N VAL A 246 19.46 -1.86 -3.77
CA VAL A 246 18.01 -1.82 -4.00
C VAL A 246 17.29 -1.66 -2.68
N LYS A 247 16.38 -0.69 -2.61
CA LYS A 247 15.42 -0.51 -1.54
C LYS A 247 14.05 -1.04 -1.97
N VAL A 248 13.37 -1.75 -1.06
CA VAL A 248 11.99 -2.22 -1.25
C VAL A 248 11.11 -1.62 -0.15
N ALA A 249 10.00 -0.99 -0.54
CA ALA A 249 9.00 -0.49 0.38
C ALA A 249 7.89 -1.52 0.58
N LEU A 250 7.42 -1.65 1.82
CA LEU A 250 6.27 -2.44 2.24
C LEU A 250 5.29 -1.52 2.96
N PRO A 251 4.00 -1.76 2.88
CA PRO A 251 3.06 -1.09 3.78
C PRO A 251 3.40 -1.47 5.23
N GLY A 252 3.27 -0.51 6.14
CA GLY A 252 3.54 -0.76 7.55
C GLY A 252 2.46 -1.61 8.23
N PRO A 253 2.78 -2.27 9.35
CA PRO A 253 1.85 -3.17 10.03
C PRO A 253 0.63 -2.43 10.59
N TYR A 254 0.79 -1.21 11.06
CA TYR A 254 -0.33 -0.42 11.57
C TYR A 254 -1.23 0.07 10.44
N LEU A 255 -0.65 0.58 9.35
CA LEU A 255 -1.38 0.93 8.13
C LEU A 255 -2.20 -0.25 7.63
N LEU A 256 -1.58 -1.42 7.42
CA LEU A 256 -2.29 -2.59 6.92
C LEU A 256 -3.39 -3.06 7.86
N THR A 257 -3.14 -3.10 9.18
CA THR A 257 -4.15 -3.50 10.15
C THR A 257 -5.36 -2.58 10.07
N ARG A 258 -5.15 -1.26 10.00
CA ARG A 258 -6.26 -0.30 9.85
C ARG A 258 -6.97 -0.43 8.52
N THR A 259 -6.23 -0.63 7.45
CA THR A 259 -6.80 -0.77 6.10
C THR A 259 -7.57 -2.09 5.96
N MET A 260 -7.08 -3.18 6.53
CA MET A 260 -7.70 -4.51 6.40
C MET A 260 -8.84 -4.77 7.37
N TRP A 261 -8.88 -4.07 8.52
CA TRP A 261 -9.92 -4.24 9.51
C TRP A 261 -11.18 -3.47 9.09
N LEU A 262 -12.23 -4.22 8.80
CA LEU A 262 -13.58 -3.73 8.57
C LEU A 262 -14.56 -4.56 9.39
N ASP A 263 -15.31 -3.93 10.27
CA ASP A 263 -16.25 -4.59 11.17
C ASP A 263 -17.30 -5.44 10.44
N CYS A 264 -17.64 -5.06 9.21
CA CYS A 264 -18.62 -5.81 8.41
C CYS A 264 -18.09 -7.09 7.76
N VAL A 265 -16.77 -7.28 7.68
CA VAL A 265 -16.13 -8.40 6.97
C VAL A 265 -15.12 -9.12 7.84
N SER A 266 -14.17 -8.37 8.40
CA SER A 266 -13.04 -8.95 9.12
C SER A 266 -13.41 -9.56 10.47
N ASP A 267 -14.46 -9.07 11.14
CA ASP A 267 -14.98 -9.62 12.41
C ASP A 267 -15.42 -11.07 12.31
N LYS A 268 -15.78 -11.54 11.11
CA LYS A 268 -16.11 -12.95 10.85
C LYS A 268 -14.88 -13.85 10.79
N ALA A 269 -13.72 -13.29 10.44
CA ALA A 269 -12.46 -14.01 10.32
C ALA A 269 -11.61 -13.94 11.59
N TYR A 270 -11.68 -12.80 12.29
CA TYR A 270 -10.92 -12.52 13.50
C TYR A 270 -11.84 -11.93 14.56
N ALA A 271 -11.66 -12.36 15.82
CA ALA A 271 -12.46 -11.87 16.92
C ALA A 271 -12.19 -10.39 17.27
N THR A 272 -10.98 -9.90 16.99
CA THR A 272 -10.54 -8.54 17.29
C THR A 272 -9.54 -8.04 16.24
N ARG A 273 -9.39 -6.73 16.14
CA ARG A 273 -8.37 -6.08 15.31
C ARG A 273 -6.95 -6.51 15.71
N GLU A 274 -6.70 -6.78 16.99
CA GLU A 274 -5.41 -7.26 17.49
C GLU A 274 -5.09 -8.68 16.99
N ALA A 275 -6.10 -9.54 16.86
CA ALA A 275 -5.93 -10.88 16.30
C ALA A 275 -5.55 -10.81 14.80
N LEU A 276 -6.19 -9.94 14.03
CA LEU A 276 -5.78 -9.63 12.64
C LEU A 276 -4.35 -9.08 12.59
N ALA A 277 -4.04 -8.13 13.48
CA ALA A 277 -2.74 -7.48 13.53
C ALA A 277 -1.58 -8.48 13.76
N ALA A 278 -1.82 -9.52 14.57
CA ALA A 278 -0.82 -10.57 14.80
C ALA A 278 -0.45 -11.29 13.48
N ASP A 279 -1.43 -11.61 12.65
CA ASP A 279 -1.17 -12.21 11.33
C ASP A 279 -0.57 -11.22 10.35
N VAL A 280 -0.97 -9.95 10.37
CA VAL A 280 -0.35 -8.87 9.56
C VAL A 280 1.14 -8.75 9.90
N VAL A 281 1.48 -8.70 11.19
CA VAL A 281 2.89 -8.66 11.64
C VAL A 281 3.65 -9.88 11.15
N ARG A 282 3.07 -11.07 11.28
CA ARG A 282 3.71 -12.32 10.84
C ARG A 282 4.02 -12.30 9.35
N VAL A 283 3.04 -11.98 8.50
CA VAL A 283 3.24 -12.00 7.04
C VAL A 283 4.21 -10.92 6.56
N LEU A 284 4.19 -9.73 7.16
CA LEU A 284 5.13 -8.66 6.86
C LEU A 284 6.56 -8.99 7.31
N ARG A 285 6.69 -9.65 8.47
CA ARG A 285 7.98 -10.09 8.96
C ARG A 285 8.60 -11.15 8.06
N GLU A 286 7.81 -12.17 7.68
CA GLU A 286 8.24 -13.20 6.72
C GLU A 286 8.69 -12.58 5.39
N GLU A 287 8.00 -11.54 4.91
CA GLU A 287 8.40 -10.83 3.70
C GLU A 287 9.69 -10.03 3.89
N ALA A 288 9.83 -9.31 4.99
CA ALA A 288 11.04 -8.55 5.29
C ALA A 288 12.27 -9.47 5.40
N GLU A 289 12.15 -10.62 6.06
CA GLU A 289 13.21 -11.64 6.14
C GLU A 289 13.57 -12.20 4.76
N HIS A 290 12.57 -12.45 3.91
CA HIS A 290 12.77 -12.89 2.53
C HIS A 290 13.51 -11.83 1.70
N LEU A 291 13.11 -10.57 1.76
CA LEU A 291 13.77 -9.46 1.07
C LEU A 291 15.20 -9.24 1.54
N LEU A 292 15.43 -9.26 2.85
CA LEU A 292 16.75 -9.11 3.43
C LEU A 292 17.70 -10.25 3.04
N ALA A 293 17.21 -11.49 3.01
CA ALA A 293 17.95 -12.64 2.52
C ALA A 293 18.22 -12.54 1.01
N GLY A 294 17.27 -12.01 0.23
CA GLY A 294 17.40 -11.72 -1.20
C GLY A 294 18.35 -10.58 -1.55
N GLY A 295 18.90 -9.88 -0.54
CA GLY A 295 19.89 -8.82 -0.72
C GLY A 295 19.33 -7.43 -0.91
N ALA A 296 18.11 -7.15 -0.44
CA ALA A 296 17.64 -5.76 -0.32
C ALA A 296 18.58 -4.97 0.58
N ALA A 297 19.04 -3.81 0.13
CA ALA A 297 19.89 -2.93 0.93
C ALA A 297 19.09 -2.26 2.06
N LEU A 298 17.83 -1.92 1.78
CA LEU A 298 16.88 -1.41 2.77
C LEU A 298 15.50 -2.05 2.53
N VAL A 299 14.85 -2.48 3.61
CA VAL A 299 13.42 -2.76 3.65
C VAL A 299 12.74 -1.63 4.42
N GLN A 300 11.86 -0.90 3.75
CA GLN A 300 11.16 0.27 4.28
C GLN A 300 9.71 -0.09 4.59
N PHE A 301 9.22 0.28 5.77
CA PHE A 301 7.81 0.18 6.15
C PHE A 301 7.16 1.55 6.07
N ASP A 302 6.08 1.67 5.30
CA ASP A 302 5.36 2.93 5.08
C ASP A 302 4.22 3.07 6.06
N GLU A 303 4.28 4.10 6.91
CA GLU A 303 3.29 4.38 7.97
C GLU A 303 2.75 5.82 7.92
N PRO A 304 2.17 6.26 6.80
CA PRO A 304 1.62 7.61 6.69
C PRO A 304 0.47 7.87 7.67
N VAL A 305 -0.23 6.82 8.10
CA VAL A 305 -1.38 6.91 9.02
C VAL A 305 -0.99 7.40 10.41
N LEU A 306 0.29 7.29 10.81
CA LEU A 306 0.75 7.85 12.08
C LEU A 306 0.54 9.35 12.16
N THR A 307 0.67 10.08 11.05
CA THR A 307 0.40 11.52 11.03
C THR A 307 -1.10 11.83 11.07
N GLU A 308 -1.94 10.95 10.54
CA GLU A 308 -3.40 11.07 10.68
C GLU A 308 -3.82 10.93 12.14
N VAL A 309 -3.25 9.98 12.87
CA VAL A 309 -3.55 9.77 14.30
C VAL A 309 -3.33 11.04 15.12
N VAL A 310 -2.26 11.79 14.82
CA VAL A 310 -1.88 12.98 15.61
C VAL A 310 -2.41 14.31 15.08
N PHE A 311 -2.75 14.41 13.79
CA PHE A 311 -3.11 15.70 13.16
C PHE A 311 -4.49 15.75 12.54
N ALA A 312 -5.18 14.61 12.34
CA ALA A 312 -6.54 14.63 11.81
C ALA A 312 -7.48 15.28 12.83
N ARG A 313 -8.24 16.27 12.37
CA ARG A 313 -9.26 16.93 13.20
C ARG A 313 -10.50 16.04 13.27
N PRO A 314 -11.07 15.80 14.47
CA PRO A 314 -12.40 15.20 14.58
C PRO A 314 -13.43 16.04 13.79
N GLY A 315 -14.18 15.42 12.88
CA GLY A 315 -15.20 16.10 12.09
C GLY A 315 -14.67 16.99 10.94
N GLY A 316 -13.41 16.87 10.54
CA GLY A 316 -12.86 17.59 9.38
C GLY A 316 -13.55 17.21 8.07
N ASP A 317 -13.67 18.17 7.12
CA ASP A 317 -14.38 18.03 5.85
C ASP A 317 -13.77 16.99 4.90
N ARG A 318 -12.50 16.59 5.11
CA ARG A 318 -11.82 15.59 4.32
C ARG A 318 -11.18 14.53 5.22
N LYS A 319 -11.27 13.28 4.80
CA LYS A 319 -10.70 12.14 5.51
C LYS A 319 -9.48 11.60 4.79
N PHE A 320 -8.47 11.28 5.55
CA PHE A 320 -7.27 10.62 5.10
C PHE A 320 -7.65 9.19 4.62
N MET A 321 -7.50 8.93 3.33
CA MET A 321 -8.01 7.73 2.68
C MET A 321 -7.61 6.44 3.40
N CYS A 322 -6.32 6.29 3.75
CA CYS A 322 -5.81 5.08 4.39
C CYS A 322 -6.35 4.84 5.81
N GLY A 323 -6.93 5.85 6.43
CA GLY A 323 -7.49 5.79 7.78
C GLY A 323 -9.01 5.94 7.84
N ALA A 324 -9.65 6.25 6.70
CA ALA A 324 -11.06 6.64 6.66
C ALA A 324 -12.03 5.55 7.12
N LEU A 325 -11.69 4.29 6.85
CA LEU A 325 -12.59 3.15 7.04
C LEU A 325 -12.31 2.35 8.32
N GLY A 326 -11.24 2.67 9.04
CA GLY A 326 -10.86 1.95 10.25
C GLY A 326 -11.54 2.49 11.51
N GLU A 327 -11.84 1.60 12.46
CA GLU A 327 -12.20 1.96 13.84
C GLU A 327 -11.21 3.00 14.39
N ARG A 328 -11.73 4.07 15.00
CA ARG A 328 -10.91 5.11 15.63
C ARG A 328 -10.98 4.96 17.15
N ARG A 329 -9.82 4.76 17.76
CA ARG A 329 -9.62 4.81 19.22
C ARG A 329 -8.96 6.14 19.58
N GLU A 330 -8.79 6.36 20.87
CA GLU A 330 -8.05 7.53 21.36
C GLU A 330 -6.61 7.56 20.76
N PRO A 331 -6.10 8.71 20.35
CA PRO A 331 -4.78 8.81 19.70
C PRO A 331 -3.64 8.16 20.49
N ALA A 332 -3.66 8.24 21.82
CA ALA A 332 -2.63 7.64 22.65
C ALA A 332 -2.66 6.09 22.56
N ASP A 333 -3.85 5.47 22.51
CA ASP A 333 -4.01 4.04 22.36
C ASP A 333 -3.60 3.58 20.95
N GLU A 334 -3.95 4.35 19.92
CA GLU A 334 -3.54 4.08 18.55
C GLU A 334 -2.01 4.16 18.38
N LEU A 335 -1.36 5.17 18.94
CA LEU A 335 0.10 5.28 18.89
C LEU A 335 0.79 4.15 19.66
N LYS A 336 0.24 3.75 20.81
CA LYS A 336 0.73 2.59 21.57
C LYS A 336 0.62 1.32 20.74
N PHE A 337 -0.54 1.09 20.15
CA PHE A 337 -0.77 -0.08 19.28
C PHE A 337 0.15 -0.09 18.07
N ALA A 338 0.27 1.02 17.36
CA ALA A 338 1.19 1.17 16.23
C ALA A 338 2.65 0.87 16.62
N ARG A 339 3.10 1.38 17.78
CA ARG A 339 4.43 1.10 18.31
C ARG A 339 4.64 -0.39 18.56
N GLU A 340 3.69 -1.06 19.21
CA GLU A 340 3.77 -2.50 19.50
C GLU A 340 3.88 -3.32 18.21
N LEU A 341 3.10 -3.00 17.19
CA LEU A 341 3.15 -3.67 15.88
C LEU A 341 4.49 -3.44 15.17
N LEU A 342 4.97 -2.20 15.14
CA LEU A 342 6.27 -1.86 14.54
C LEU A 342 7.43 -2.52 15.27
N GLN A 343 7.42 -2.54 16.60
CA GLN A 343 8.42 -3.25 17.39
C GLN A 343 8.39 -4.75 17.09
N ALA A 344 7.19 -5.35 16.98
CA ALA A 344 7.03 -6.77 16.69
C ALA A 344 7.56 -7.15 15.31
N VAL A 345 7.26 -6.36 14.27
CA VAL A 345 7.74 -6.64 12.90
C VAL A 345 9.25 -6.43 12.78
N LEU A 346 9.82 -5.44 13.46
CA LEU A 346 11.24 -5.09 13.40
C LEU A 346 12.14 -5.95 14.30
N LYS A 347 11.57 -6.63 15.30
CA LYS A 347 12.32 -7.39 16.30
C LYS A 347 13.31 -8.39 15.68
N GLY A 348 14.62 -8.19 15.92
CA GLY A 348 15.68 -9.07 15.45
C GLY A 348 16.01 -8.98 13.95
N LEU A 349 15.37 -8.09 13.19
CA LEU A 349 15.85 -7.74 11.85
C LEU A 349 17.13 -6.88 11.95
N PRO A 350 18.02 -6.94 10.96
CA PRO A 350 19.24 -6.12 10.93
C PRO A 350 18.84 -4.63 10.85
N ARG A 351 19.08 -3.92 11.93
CA ARG A 351 18.63 -2.54 12.11
C ARG A 351 19.11 -1.63 10.97
N GLU A 352 20.36 -1.76 10.57
CA GLU A 352 21.00 -0.97 9.51
C GLU A 352 20.37 -1.15 8.14
N ARG A 353 19.57 -2.19 7.95
CA ARG A 353 18.87 -2.52 6.70
C ARG A 353 17.36 -2.35 6.78
N THR A 354 16.86 -1.74 7.85
CA THR A 354 15.44 -1.43 8.02
C THR A 354 15.18 0.08 8.00
N ALA A 355 14.05 0.47 7.44
CA ALA A 355 13.60 1.85 7.41
C ALA A 355 12.10 1.96 7.73
N ILE A 356 11.68 3.11 8.24
CA ILE A 356 10.28 3.51 8.34
C ILE A 356 10.10 4.82 7.56
N HIS A 357 9.05 4.88 6.73
CA HIS A 357 8.67 6.13 6.06
C HIS A 357 7.39 6.69 6.65
N VAL A 358 7.43 7.97 6.98
CA VAL A 358 6.28 8.71 7.52
C VAL A 358 6.16 10.05 6.81
N CYS A 359 5.06 10.24 6.10
CA CYS A 359 4.70 11.47 5.43
C CYS A 359 3.34 12.00 5.93
N ARG A 360 2.78 12.99 5.25
CA ARG A 360 1.52 13.65 5.65
C ARG A 360 0.39 13.43 4.66
N GLY A 361 0.45 12.33 3.89
CA GLY A 361 -0.54 12.02 2.86
C GLY A 361 -0.25 12.77 1.57
N ASN A 362 0.56 12.16 0.72
CA ASN A 362 1.08 12.80 -0.49
C ASN A 362 0.57 12.15 -1.79
N TRP A 363 -0.65 11.62 -1.80
CA TRP A 363 -1.27 11.01 -2.98
C TRP A 363 -2.04 11.97 -3.88
N SER A 364 -2.31 13.20 -3.43
CA SER A 364 -2.96 14.25 -4.23
C SER A 364 -1.99 15.36 -4.59
N ARG A 365 -2.16 15.95 -5.78
CA ARG A 365 -1.46 17.19 -6.17
C ARG A 365 -1.94 18.43 -5.39
N ASP A 366 -3.12 18.35 -4.81
CA ASP A 366 -3.68 19.41 -3.97
C ASP A 366 -2.96 19.41 -2.60
N GLU A 367 -2.18 20.46 -2.35
CA GLU A 367 -1.45 20.65 -1.09
C GLU A 367 -2.39 20.80 0.12
N SER A 368 -3.62 21.23 -0.09
CA SER A 368 -4.58 21.49 0.99
C SER A 368 -5.09 20.21 1.66
N VAL A 369 -4.99 19.05 0.98
CA VAL A 369 -5.42 17.77 1.53
C VAL A 369 -4.36 17.12 2.42
N ALA A 370 -3.10 17.56 2.33
CA ALA A 370 -2.04 17.03 3.16
C ALA A 370 -2.15 17.55 4.61
N LEU A 371 -1.89 16.65 5.55
CA LEU A 371 -1.85 17.01 6.97
C LEU A 371 -0.68 17.95 7.25
N SER A 372 -0.80 18.76 8.31
CA SER A 372 0.21 19.73 8.72
C SER A 372 0.52 19.59 10.20
N GLY A 373 1.79 19.61 10.56
CA GLY A 373 2.26 19.58 11.94
C GLY A 373 3.68 19.01 12.06
N PRO A 374 4.40 19.34 13.16
CA PRO A 374 5.76 18.86 13.40
C PRO A 374 5.74 17.38 13.79
N TYR A 375 6.89 16.71 13.69
CA TYR A 375 7.06 15.33 14.15
C TYR A 375 7.06 15.16 15.68
N THR A 376 7.07 16.25 16.44
CA THR A 376 7.16 16.25 17.92
C THR A 376 6.25 15.22 18.60
N PRO A 377 4.95 15.06 18.24
CA PRO A 377 4.10 14.05 18.87
C PRO A 377 4.50 12.60 18.56
N LEU A 378 5.22 12.36 17.47
CA LEU A 378 5.67 11.03 17.05
C LEU A 378 7.07 10.67 17.55
N VAL A 379 7.86 11.64 18.02
CA VAL A 379 9.23 11.41 18.51
C VAL A 379 9.29 10.35 19.61
N PRO A 380 8.40 10.33 20.63
CA PRO A 380 8.42 9.28 21.64
C PRO A 380 8.23 7.87 21.07
N LEU A 381 7.34 7.72 20.08
CA LEU A 381 7.15 6.44 19.38
C LEU A 381 8.41 6.08 18.60
N PHE A 382 8.94 6.99 17.81
CA PHE A 382 10.13 6.74 16.98
C PHE A 382 11.34 6.35 17.81
N ALA A 383 11.57 7.03 18.96
CA ALA A 383 12.72 6.76 19.82
C ALA A 383 12.77 5.33 20.36
N GLU A 384 11.63 4.65 20.43
CA GLU A 384 11.52 3.27 20.92
C GLU A 384 11.58 2.20 19.82
N LEU A 385 11.64 2.60 18.53
CA LEU A 385 11.68 1.64 17.43
C LEU A 385 13.10 1.11 17.16
N PRO A 386 13.28 -0.21 17.00
CA PRO A 386 14.57 -0.81 16.64
C PRO A 386 14.82 -0.71 15.12
N VAL A 387 14.65 0.49 14.55
CA VAL A 387 14.82 0.78 13.12
C VAL A 387 16.09 1.57 12.86
N GLY A 388 16.74 1.33 11.73
CA GLY A 388 18.03 1.99 11.40
C GLY A 388 17.89 3.29 10.60
N THR A 389 16.75 3.50 9.92
CA THR A 389 16.56 4.71 9.08
C THR A 389 15.13 5.23 9.19
N TYR A 390 15.01 6.53 9.40
CA TYR A 390 13.72 7.26 9.32
C TYR A 390 13.70 8.05 8.01
N VAL A 391 12.76 7.78 7.12
CA VAL A 391 12.57 8.48 5.84
C VAL A 391 11.39 9.43 5.99
N LEU A 392 11.67 10.72 6.08
CA LEU A 392 10.71 11.71 6.56
C LEU A 392 10.47 12.82 5.53
N GLU A 393 9.22 13.30 5.47
CA GLU A 393 8.81 14.49 4.73
C GLU A 393 9.27 15.74 5.47
N LEU A 394 10.16 16.57 4.87
CA LEU A 394 10.77 17.74 5.51
C LEU A 394 11.02 18.91 4.55
N ALA A 395 10.64 18.81 3.26
CA ALA A 395 10.93 19.85 2.28
C ALA A 395 10.04 21.10 2.42
N THR A 396 8.91 21.00 3.10
CA THR A 396 7.94 22.09 3.24
C THR A 396 7.76 22.52 4.70
N PRO A 397 7.42 23.81 4.96
CA PRO A 397 7.15 24.29 6.32
C PRO A 397 6.01 23.54 7.04
N ARG A 398 5.11 22.96 6.29
CA ARG A 398 4.01 22.09 6.79
C ARG A 398 4.53 20.92 7.63
N ALA A 399 5.72 20.43 7.31
CA ALA A 399 6.35 19.30 7.97
C ALA A 399 6.98 19.63 9.33
N GLY A 400 7.11 20.92 9.66
CA GLY A 400 7.74 21.39 10.88
C GLY A 400 9.26 21.47 10.78
N GLU A 401 9.90 21.57 11.92
CA GLU A 401 11.33 21.80 12.06
C GLU A 401 12.14 20.51 12.26
N LEU A 402 13.45 20.59 12.01
CA LEU A 402 14.39 19.48 12.20
C LEU A 402 14.68 19.21 13.69
N ALA A 403 14.73 20.26 14.51
CA ALA A 403 15.18 20.19 15.90
C ALA A 403 14.50 19.09 16.75
N PRO A 404 13.17 18.83 16.68
CA PRO A 404 12.55 17.75 17.44
C PRO A 404 13.12 16.36 17.10
N LEU A 405 13.61 16.17 15.88
CA LEU A 405 14.17 14.90 15.41
C LEU A 405 15.58 14.63 15.95
N ALA A 406 16.24 15.61 16.53
CA ALA A 406 17.54 15.43 17.22
C ALA A 406 17.43 14.45 18.42
N ALA A 407 16.22 14.25 18.95
CA ALA A 407 15.94 13.27 20.00
C ALA A 407 15.90 11.81 19.52
N LEU A 408 15.97 11.57 18.20
CA LEU A 408 16.02 10.20 17.65
C LEU A 408 17.35 9.50 18.01
N PRO A 409 17.36 8.17 18.12
CA PRO A 409 18.56 7.41 18.46
C PRO A 409 19.76 7.81 17.59
N ARG A 410 20.91 8.04 18.22
CA ARG A 410 22.10 8.56 17.53
C ARG A 410 22.65 7.62 16.45
N GLU A 411 22.43 6.34 16.59
CA GLU A 411 22.81 5.32 15.63
C GLU A 411 21.85 5.21 14.44
N ALA A 412 20.70 5.86 14.49
CA ALA A 412 19.75 5.88 13.38
C ALA A 412 20.11 6.95 12.35
N ARG A 413 19.90 6.62 11.07
CA ARG A 413 20.03 7.55 9.96
C ARG A 413 18.69 8.26 9.72
N ILE A 414 18.75 9.43 9.13
CA ILE A 414 17.59 10.23 8.79
C ILE A 414 17.61 10.53 7.30
N GLY A 415 16.68 9.93 6.57
CA GLY A 415 16.35 10.25 5.20
C GLY A 415 15.51 11.52 5.18
N VAL A 416 16.11 12.60 4.76
CA VAL A 416 15.52 13.94 4.77
C VAL A 416 14.87 14.23 3.44
N GLY A 417 13.55 14.49 3.44
CA GLY A 417 12.85 15.04 2.31
C GLY A 417 13.35 16.46 2.01
N VAL A 418 13.95 16.65 0.84
CA VAL A 418 14.54 17.94 0.43
C VAL A 418 13.88 18.56 -0.79
N VAL A 419 12.97 17.83 -1.45
CA VAL A 419 12.14 18.34 -2.55
C VAL A 419 10.68 17.94 -2.33
N ASN A 420 9.76 18.82 -2.72
CA ASN A 420 8.33 18.55 -2.71
C ASN A 420 7.94 17.87 -4.04
N GLN A 421 7.57 16.60 -3.99
CA GLN A 421 7.24 15.82 -5.17
C GLN A 421 5.90 16.21 -5.84
N LYS A 422 5.02 16.94 -5.15
CA LYS A 422 3.70 17.34 -5.69
C LYS A 422 3.76 18.46 -6.73
N LEU A 423 4.79 19.28 -6.67
CA LEU A 423 4.93 20.43 -7.56
C LEU A 423 5.70 20.05 -8.82
N ASP A 424 5.26 20.54 -9.99
CA ASP A 424 6.01 20.38 -11.24
C ASP A 424 7.28 21.25 -11.28
N ARG A 425 7.38 22.26 -10.41
CA ARG A 425 8.60 23.04 -10.22
C ARG A 425 9.73 22.16 -9.71
N VAL A 426 10.81 22.11 -10.44
CA VAL A 426 12.07 21.52 -9.96
C VAL A 426 12.77 22.54 -9.09
N GLU A 427 13.09 22.19 -7.86
CA GLU A 427 13.78 23.05 -6.92
C GLU A 427 15.20 23.36 -7.42
N PRO A 428 15.64 24.64 -7.37
CA PRO A 428 17.03 25.00 -7.63
C PRO A 428 17.98 24.25 -6.68
N ILE A 429 19.17 23.94 -7.18
CA ILE A 429 20.19 23.20 -6.39
C ILE A 429 20.49 23.91 -5.07
N GLU A 430 20.51 25.23 -5.06
CA GLU A 430 20.78 26.04 -3.88
C GLU A 430 19.75 25.83 -2.78
N GLU A 431 18.46 25.68 -3.13
CA GLU A 431 17.40 25.39 -2.15
C GLU A 431 17.56 23.97 -1.60
N VAL A 432 17.81 22.99 -2.46
CA VAL A 432 18.02 21.59 -2.07
C VAL A 432 19.26 21.48 -1.18
N LEU A 433 20.35 22.13 -1.58
CA LEU A 433 21.61 22.17 -0.84
C LEU A 433 21.43 22.81 0.54
N ALA A 434 20.70 23.91 0.63
CA ALA A 434 20.45 24.60 1.90
C ALA A 434 19.70 23.72 2.90
N ARG A 435 18.65 22.98 2.42
CA ARG A 435 17.90 22.03 3.27
C ARG A 435 18.77 20.86 3.70
N ALA A 436 19.50 20.26 2.76
CA ALA A 436 20.38 19.13 3.05
C ALA A 436 21.52 19.50 4.01
N GLU A 437 22.10 20.71 3.85
CA GLU A 437 23.14 21.22 4.74
C GLU A 437 22.60 21.53 6.15
N ALA A 438 21.38 22.06 6.25
CA ALA A 438 20.74 22.26 7.55
C ALA A 438 20.56 20.92 8.29
N ALA A 439 20.11 19.88 7.59
CA ALA A 439 19.99 18.54 8.15
C ALA A 439 21.35 17.95 8.53
N ALA A 440 22.39 18.13 7.72
CA ALA A 440 23.74 17.66 8.02
C ALA A 440 24.34 18.36 9.24
N ARG A 441 24.04 19.65 9.47
CA ARG A 441 24.44 20.36 10.68
C ARG A 441 23.70 19.89 11.92
N GLU A 442 22.41 19.61 11.81
CA GLU A 442 21.55 19.17 12.91
C GLU A 442 21.88 17.74 13.37
N PHE A 443 22.02 16.81 12.41
CA PHE A 443 22.10 15.38 12.72
C PHE A 443 23.51 14.79 12.62
N GLY A 444 24.45 15.49 11.99
CA GLY A 444 25.72 14.94 11.52
C GLY A 444 25.61 14.38 10.10
N PRO A 445 26.56 14.73 9.19
CA PRO A 445 26.47 14.33 7.79
C PRO A 445 26.53 12.81 7.58
N GLU A 446 27.14 12.07 8.51
CA GLU A 446 27.23 10.61 8.51
C GLU A 446 25.86 9.91 8.70
N ARG A 447 24.90 10.62 9.29
CA ARG A 447 23.56 10.11 9.57
C ARG A 447 22.52 10.52 8.52
N VAL A 448 22.84 11.44 7.63
CA VAL A 448 21.88 12.00 6.68
C VAL A 448 21.87 11.19 5.39
N LEU A 449 20.66 10.85 4.94
CA LEU A 449 20.34 10.41 3.58
C LEU A 449 19.40 11.44 2.94
N LEU A 450 19.34 11.50 1.63
CA LEU A 450 18.55 12.51 0.92
C LEU A 450 17.48 11.84 0.04
N ASN A 451 16.25 12.31 0.13
CA ASN A 451 15.11 11.78 -0.61
C ASN A 451 14.10 12.89 -0.96
N PRO A 452 13.16 12.67 -1.88
CA PRO A 452 11.96 13.49 -1.97
C PRO A 452 11.06 13.28 -0.75
N ASP A 453 10.10 14.17 -0.52
CA ASP A 453 9.17 14.08 0.63
C ASP A 453 8.33 12.79 0.63
N CYS A 454 7.99 12.28 -0.56
CA CYS A 454 7.25 11.02 -0.73
C CYS A 454 7.53 10.42 -2.12
N GLY A 455 6.86 9.31 -2.45
CA GLY A 455 6.86 8.73 -3.78
C GLY A 455 6.21 9.65 -4.83
N PHE A 456 6.59 9.52 -6.09
CA PHE A 456 6.07 10.34 -7.20
C PHE A 456 4.75 9.84 -7.78
N ALA A 457 4.33 8.61 -7.47
CA ALA A 457 3.12 7.99 -7.98
C ALA A 457 2.58 6.92 -7.04
N THR A 458 2.13 7.33 -5.88
CA THR A 458 1.58 6.47 -4.82
C THR A 458 0.42 5.60 -5.32
N PHE A 459 -0.43 6.16 -6.19
CA PHE A 459 -1.46 5.46 -6.94
C PHE A 459 -1.10 5.42 -8.43
N ALA A 460 -1.32 4.27 -9.08
CA ALA A 460 -1.04 4.08 -10.49
C ALA A 460 -1.77 5.10 -11.38
N ASP A 461 -3.04 5.36 -11.05
CA ASP A 461 -3.93 6.26 -11.80
C ASP A 461 -3.77 7.74 -11.48
N ASN A 462 -3.05 8.08 -10.40
CA ASN A 462 -2.93 9.45 -9.93
C ASN A 462 -1.47 9.81 -9.60
N PRO A 463 -0.56 9.85 -10.60
CA PRO A 463 0.80 10.29 -10.38
C PRO A 463 0.81 11.78 -9.99
N VAL A 464 1.52 12.12 -8.91
CA VAL A 464 1.65 13.51 -8.46
C VAL A 464 2.68 14.29 -9.29
N ALA A 465 3.57 13.61 -10.02
CA ALA A 465 4.54 14.21 -10.93
C ALA A 465 4.65 13.38 -12.22
N SER A 466 5.15 13.98 -13.29
CA SER A 466 5.58 13.24 -14.48
C SER A 466 6.94 12.56 -14.25
N ALA A 467 7.25 11.53 -15.04
CA ALA A 467 8.56 10.85 -14.95
C ALA A 467 9.75 11.82 -15.22
N SER A 468 9.58 12.78 -16.12
CA SER A 468 10.61 13.79 -16.40
C SER A 468 10.82 14.75 -15.24
N VAL A 469 9.76 15.18 -14.56
CA VAL A 469 9.85 16.02 -13.36
C VAL A 469 10.49 15.22 -12.23
N ALA A 470 10.09 13.97 -12.02
CA ALA A 470 10.67 13.09 -11.02
C ALA A 470 12.18 12.89 -11.23
N GLU A 471 12.62 12.61 -12.48
CA GLU A 471 14.03 12.49 -12.82
C GLU A 471 14.79 13.79 -12.56
N ALA A 472 14.24 14.94 -12.96
CA ALA A 472 14.88 16.24 -12.74
C ALA A 472 15.03 16.58 -11.25
N LYS A 473 14.02 16.28 -10.41
CA LYS A 473 14.08 16.47 -8.95
C LYS A 473 15.13 15.57 -8.31
N LEU A 474 15.18 14.29 -8.66
CA LEU A 474 16.22 13.39 -8.15
C LEU A 474 17.63 13.84 -8.58
N ARG A 475 17.79 14.37 -9.79
CA ARG A 475 19.06 14.94 -10.27
C ARG A 475 19.48 16.12 -9.42
N ALA A 476 18.56 17.04 -9.08
CA ALA A 476 18.86 18.17 -8.21
C ALA A 476 19.32 17.71 -6.81
N ILE A 477 18.70 16.66 -6.25
CA ILE A 477 19.12 16.04 -4.99
C ILE A 477 20.53 15.44 -5.14
N ALA A 478 20.80 14.70 -6.21
CA ALA A 478 22.11 14.07 -6.43
C ALA A 478 23.25 15.09 -6.61
N GLU A 479 22.99 16.20 -7.26
CA GLU A 479 23.95 17.28 -7.39
C GLU A 479 24.24 17.95 -6.06
N ALA A 480 23.20 18.22 -5.24
CA ALA A 480 23.38 18.75 -3.88
C ALA A 480 24.15 17.75 -3.00
N ALA A 481 23.86 16.45 -3.08
CA ALA A 481 24.58 15.40 -2.37
C ALA A 481 26.06 15.38 -2.74
N ARG A 482 26.38 15.50 -4.02
CA ARG A 482 27.78 15.55 -4.50
C ARG A 482 28.54 16.73 -3.91
N VAL A 483 27.92 17.90 -3.83
CA VAL A 483 28.53 19.09 -3.21
C VAL A 483 28.78 18.86 -1.73
N LEU A 484 27.81 18.29 -1.00
CA LEU A 484 27.96 18.01 0.43
C LEU A 484 29.00 16.94 0.71
N ARG A 485 29.04 15.86 -0.06
CA ARG A 485 30.07 14.82 0.08
C ARG A 485 31.47 15.43 -0.06
N ALA A 486 31.69 16.28 -1.07
CA ALA A 486 32.96 16.96 -1.23
C ALA A 486 33.32 17.87 -0.05
N ARG A 487 32.33 18.60 0.53
CA ARG A 487 32.55 19.47 1.70
C ARG A 487 32.88 18.71 2.98
N TYR A 488 32.25 17.54 3.17
CA TYR A 488 32.45 16.72 4.37
C TYR A 488 33.50 15.62 4.20
N GLY A 489 34.17 15.52 3.05
CA GLY A 489 35.24 14.54 2.80
C GLY A 489 34.78 13.11 2.61
N PHE A 490 33.52 12.90 2.22
CA PHE A 490 33.03 11.57 1.83
C PHE A 490 33.39 11.27 0.38
N ALA A 491 33.55 9.98 0.07
CA ALA A 491 33.75 9.53 -1.30
C ALA A 491 32.55 9.90 -2.20
N PRO A 492 32.80 10.26 -3.47
CA PRO A 492 31.75 10.65 -4.41
C PRO A 492 30.73 9.53 -4.67
#